data_26b3c912b1a3f1929dadc287fec84271
#
_entry.id   26b3c912b1a3f1929dadc287fec84271
#
_cell.length_a   1.000
_cell.length_b   1.000
_cell.length_c   1.000
_cell.angle_alpha   90.00
_cell.angle_beta   90.00
_cell.angle_gamma   90.00
#
_symmetry.space_group_name_H-M   'P 1'
#
loop_
_entity.id
_entity.type
_entity.pdbx_description
1 polymer ?
#
loop_
_entity_poly.entity_id
_entity_poly.type
_entity_poly.pdbx_seq_one_letter_code
_entity_poly.pdbx_strand_id
1 'polypeptide(L)'
;PFGGKPHWVLLGIMGITAVFSMFMSNTATTAMMLSILAPVLAALPEGDRGRTAFALSIPVAANIGGIGTPIGTPPNAVALKYIMDLHPISFGEWMLFGVPYVLVLLVFSWWLLCRLFPIKAPTISLDIKSRFLRNWRAYVVYFTFALTVILWMLGSLHGMNSYVVAMIPIAIFSCTGIVTSADLKTISWD
;
A
#
# COMPACT_ATOMS: atom_id res chain seq x y z
N PRO A 1 13.39 -1.14 -13.63
CA PRO A 1 13.07 -0.95 -15.05
C PRO A 1 12.45 0.40 -15.39
N PHE A 2 12.08 1.24 -14.38
CA PHE A 2 11.56 2.59 -14.65
C PHE A 2 12.71 3.56 -14.94
N GLY A 3 13.50 3.25 -15.94
CA GLY A 3 14.74 3.88 -16.34
C GLY A 3 14.72 5.39 -16.24
N GLY A 4 15.29 5.92 -15.18
CA GLY A 4 15.89 7.23 -15.10
C GLY A 4 15.01 8.48 -15.20
N LYS A 5 13.84 8.43 -15.82
CA LYS A 5 12.98 9.63 -15.96
C LYS A 5 12.20 9.87 -14.66
N PRO A 6 12.39 11.01 -13.98
CA PRO A 6 11.84 11.29 -12.65
C PRO A 6 10.32 11.11 -12.54
N HIS A 7 9.58 11.48 -13.57
CA HIS A 7 8.12 11.38 -13.61
C HIS A 7 7.63 9.91 -13.52
N TRP A 8 8.31 8.98 -14.21
CA TRP A 8 7.97 7.56 -14.17
C TRP A 8 8.37 6.92 -12.85
N VAL A 9 9.50 7.38 -12.26
CA VAL A 9 9.91 6.98 -10.92
C VAL A 9 8.87 7.40 -9.89
N LEU A 10 8.39 8.65 -9.99
CA LEU A 10 7.31 9.17 -9.14
C LEU A 10 6.04 8.31 -9.26
N LEU A 11 5.59 8.02 -10.47
CA LEU A 11 4.41 7.17 -10.70
C LEU A 11 4.61 5.76 -10.15
N GLY A 12 5.80 5.17 -10.33
CA GLY A 12 6.12 3.85 -9.80
C GLY A 12 6.07 3.80 -8.28
N ILE A 13 6.62 4.81 -7.61
CA ILE A 13 6.57 4.94 -6.15
C ILE A 13 5.12 5.11 -5.68
N MET A 14 4.34 5.97 -6.34
CA MET A 14 2.91 6.13 -6.03
C MET A 14 2.14 4.83 -6.21
N GLY A 15 2.39 4.09 -7.29
CA GLY A 15 1.75 2.80 -7.55
C GLY A 15 2.06 1.76 -6.48
N ILE A 16 3.34 1.61 -6.11
CA ILE A 16 3.76 0.70 -5.04
C ILE A 16 3.12 1.11 -3.70
N THR A 17 3.16 2.39 -3.37
CA THR A 17 2.55 2.94 -2.14
C THR A 17 1.06 2.64 -2.10
N ALA A 18 0.34 2.86 -3.20
CA ALA A 18 -1.09 2.60 -3.27
C ALA A 18 -1.41 1.11 -3.07
N VAL A 19 -0.64 0.21 -3.70
CA VAL A 19 -0.83 -1.24 -3.52
C VAL A 19 -0.62 -1.68 -2.08
N PHE A 20 0.44 -1.20 -1.41
CA PHE A 20 0.64 -1.50 0.01
C PHE A 20 -0.49 -0.94 0.88
N SER A 21 -0.95 0.26 0.59
CA SER A 21 -2.00 0.92 1.37
C SER A 21 -3.39 0.28 1.18
N MET A 22 -3.59 -0.54 0.17
CA MET A 22 -4.80 -1.37 0.05
C MET A 22 -4.93 -2.39 1.19
N PHE A 23 -3.81 -2.81 1.80
CA PHE A 23 -3.77 -3.90 2.78
C PHE A 23 -3.17 -3.49 4.13
N MET A 24 -2.63 -2.26 4.21
CA MET A 24 -2.01 -1.70 5.42
C MET A 24 -2.63 -0.33 5.71
N SER A 25 -2.54 0.13 6.97
CA SER A 25 -2.98 1.48 7.28
C SER A 25 -2.18 2.54 6.49
N ASN A 26 -2.85 3.62 6.09
CA ASN A 26 -2.23 4.73 5.35
C ASN A 26 -1.03 5.30 6.09
N THR A 27 -1.11 5.41 7.42
CA THR A 27 -0.03 5.93 8.27
C THR A 27 1.19 5.01 8.24
N ALA A 28 1.00 3.70 8.45
CA ALA A 28 2.10 2.73 8.41
C ALA A 28 2.74 2.67 7.02
N THR A 29 1.93 2.64 5.97
CA THR A 29 2.41 2.67 4.58
C THR A 29 3.22 3.94 4.31
N THR A 30 2.71 5.10 4.74
CA THR A 30 3.40 6.39 4.55
C THR A 30 4.75 6.40 5.27
N ALA A 31 4.82 5.98 6.53
CA ALA A 31 6.06 5.94 7.30
C ALA A 31 7.10 5.00 6.67
N MET A 32 6.67 3.79 6.26
CA MET A 32 7.53 2.82 5.59
C MET A 32 8.07 3.38 4.27
N MET A 33 7.20 3.91 3.42
CA MET A 33 7.58 4.41 2.11
C MET A 33 8.43 5.67 2.17
N LEU A 34 8.22 6.56 3.15
CA LEU A 34 9.11 7.71 3.37
C LEU A 34 10.51 7.27 3.75
N SER A 35 10.66 6.21 4.54
CA SER A 35 11.98 5.64 4.87
C SER A 35 12.70 5.11 3.62
N ILE A 36 11.97 4.47 2.70
CA ILE A 36 12.50 3.99 1.41
C ILE A 36 12.83 5.17 0.48
N LEU A 37 12.07 6.25 0.56
CA LEU A 37 12.24 7.44 -0.27
C LEU A 37 13.38 8.35 0.19
N ALA A 38 13.80 8.28 1.45
CA ALA A 38 14.81 9.17 2.03
C ALA A 38 16.10 9.27 1.17
N PRO A 39 16.69 8.17 0.66
CA PRO A 39 17.86 8.25 -0.22
C PRO A 39 17.58 8.98 -1.54
N VAL A 40 16.35 8.84 -2.09
CA VAL A 40 15.93 9.52 -3.33
C VAL A 40 15.84 11.03 -3.09
N LEU A 41 15.26 11.43 -1.96
CA LEU A 41 15.17 12.83 -1.56
C LEU A 41 16.57 13.44 -1.34
N ALA A 42 17.49 12.68 -0.76
CA ALA A 42 18.86 13.13 -0.55
C ALA A 42 19.64 13.30 -1.86
N ALA A 43 19.32 12.51 -2.89
CA ALA A 43 19.96 12.61 -4.21
C ALA A 43 19.46 13.79 -5.07
N LEU A 44 18.33 14.39 -4.71
CA LEU A 44 17.79 15.56 -5.41
C LEU A 44 18.47 16.85 -4.93
N PRO A 45 18.78 17.81 -5.83
CA PRO A 45 19.39 19.09 -5.46
C PRO A 45 18.57 19.83 -4.40
N GLU A 46 19.27 20.57 -3.52
CA GLU A 46 18.62 21.46 -2.57
C GLU A 46 17.86 22.56 -3.33
N GLY A 47 16.59 22.77 -2.94
CA GLY A 47 15.71 23.74 -3.62
C GLY A 47 15.00 23.21 -4.88
N ASP A 48 15.22 21.97 -5.28
CA ASP A 48 14.41 21.36 -6.34
C ASP A 48 13.00 21.07 -5.84
N ARG A 49 12.00 21.64 -6.52
CA ARG A 49 10.57 21.38 -6.21
C ARG A 49 10.20 19.91 -6.35
N GLY A 50 10.96 19.14 -7.10
CA GLY A 50 10.81 17.68 -7.20
C GLY A 50 10.88 16.98 -5.83
N ARG A 51 11.65 17.48 -4.86
CA ARG A 51 11.67 16.95 -3.48
C ARG A 51 10.28 16.99 -2.85
N THR A 52 9.57 18.11 -3.04
CA THR A 52 8.19 18.27 -2.55
C THR A 52 7.24 17.32 -3.27
N ALA A 53 7.38 17.17 -4.60
CA ALA A 53 6.58 16.22 -5.37
C ALA A 53 6.72 14.80 -4.84
N PHE A 54 7.95 14.33 -4.62
CA PHE A 54 8.23 13.00 -4.10
C PHE A 54 7.72 12.83 -2.65
N ALA A 55 7.95 13.81 -1.78
CA ALA A 55 7.50 13.73 -0.40
C ALA A 55 5.97 13.68 -0.29
N LEU A 56 5.25 14.53 -1.05
CA LEU A 56 3.79 14.56 -1.06
C LEU A 56 3.18 13.34 -1.77
N SER A 57 3.89 12.75 -2.73
CA SER A 57 3.37 11.59 -3.47
C SER A 57 3.05 10.40 -2.57
N ILE A 58 3.80 10.21 -1.48
CA ILE A 58 3.61 9.09 -0.57
C ILE A 58 2.27 9.17 0.17
N PRO A 59 1.98 10.21 0.98
CA PRO A 59 0.71 10.29 1.69
C PRO A 59 -0.48 10.39 0.75
N VAL A 60 -0.34 11.06 -0.40
CA VAL A 60 -1.39 11.13 -1.42
C VAL A 60 -1.69 9.74 -1.97
N ALA A 61 -0.66 8.99 -2.38
CA ALA A 61 -0.85 7.64 -2.91
C ALA A 61 -1.35 6.66 -1.84
N ALA A 62 -0.91 6.80 -0.58
CA ALA A 62 -1.41 5.98 0.52
C ALA A 62 -2.91 6.21 0.77
N ASN A 63 -3.34 7.46 0.84
CA ASN A 63 -4.76 7.77 1.03
C ASN A 63 -5.63 7.30 -0.14
N ILE A 64 -5.18 7.49 -1.36
CA ILE A 64 -5.88 7.01 -2.56
C ILE A 64 -5.92 5.48 -2.58
N GLY A 65 -4.79 4.82 -2.35
CA GLY A 65 -4.68 3.36 -2.36
C GLY A 65 -5.59 2.68 -1.35
N GLY A 66 -5.71 3.27 -0.15
CA GLY A 66 -6.58 2.75 0.91
C GLY A 66 -8.06 2.63 0.50
N ILE A 67 -8.52 3.36 -0.52
CA ILE A 67 -9.90 3.27 -1.04
C ILE A 67 -10.11 1.94 -1.79
N GLY A 68 -9.05 1.34 -2.32
CA GLY A 68 -9.12 0.20 -3.24
C GLY A 68 -9.69 -1.08 -2.64
N THR A 69 -9.62 -1.25 -1.32
CA THR A 69 -10.16 -2.43 -0.63
C THR A 69 -11.03 -2.04 0.57
N PRO A 70 -11.96 -2.89 1.01
CA PRO A 70 -12.80 -2.61 2.17
C PRO A 70 -12.03 -2.33 3.46
N ILE A 71 -10.84 -2.89 3.59
CA ILE A 71 -10.00 -2.86 4.81
C ILE A 71 -8.87 -1.82 4.75
N GLY A 72 -8.62 -1.22 3.58
CA GLY A 72 -7.45 -0.35 3.37
C GLY A 72 -7.48 0.94 4.18
N THR A 73 -8.67 1.44 4.53
CA THR A 73 -8.79 2.65 5.37
C THR A 73 -10.06 2.62 6.22
N PRO A 74 -10.03 3.16 7.46
CA PRO A 74 -11.20 3.14 8.37
C PRO A 74 -12.51 3.70 7.79
N PRO A 75 -12.53 4.79 7.01
CA PRO A 75 -13.74 5.28 6.38
C PRO A 75 -14.49 4.25 5.53
N ASN A 76 -13.77 3.31 4.89
CA ASN A 76 -14.40 2.25 4.09
C ASN A 76 -15.24 1.31 4.98
N ALA A 77 -14.71 0.95 6.16
CA ALA A 77 -15.43 0.11 7.12
C ALA A 77 -16.71 0.81 7.63
N VAL A 78 -16.64 2.13 7.84
CA VAL A 78 -17.82 2.93 8.21
C VAL A 78 -18.84 2.95 7.08
N ALA A 79 -18.40 3.21 5.84
CA ALA A 79 -19.30 3.21 4.67
C ALA A 79 -19.96 1.84 4.49
N LEU A 80 -19.21 0.75 4.60
CA LEU A 80 -19.74 -0.61 4.50
C LEU A 80 -20.83 -0.88 5.54
N LYS A 81 -20.65 -0.44 6.79
CA LYS A 81 -21.67 -0.63 7.84
C LYS A 81 -23.04 -0.10 7.42
N TYR A 82 -23.10 1.04 6.74
CA TYR A 82 -24.36 1.62 6.26
C TYR A 82 -24.88 0.97 4.98
N ILE A 83 -24.00 0.47 4.13
CA ILE A 83 -24.36 -0.11 2.83
C ILE A 83 -24.82 -1.55 3.01
N MET A 84 -24.19 -2.34 3.90
CA MET A 84 -24.48 -3.77 4.07
C MET A 84 -25.89 -4.05 4.57
N ASP A 85 -26.53 -3.11 5.27
CA ASP A 85 -27.93 -3.21 5.69
C ASP A 85 -28.89 -3.08 4.49
N LEU A 86 -28.48 -2.40 3.43
CA LEU A 86 -29.27 -2.17 2.22
C LEU A 86 -28.92 -3.18 1.12
N HIS A 87 -27.63 -3.44 0.94
CA HIS A 87 -27.10 -4.34 -0.09
C HIS A 87 -25.75 -4.94 0.36
N PRO A 88 -25.69 -6.24 0.64
CA PRO A 88 -24.43 -6.88 0.98
C PRO A 88 -23.44 -6.76 -0.16
N ILE A 89 -22.27 -6.16 0.09
CA ILE A 89 -21.19 -6.00 -0.87
C ILE A 89 -20.04 -6.91 -0.44
N SER A 90 -19.60 -7.80 -1.32
CA SER A 90 -18.44 -8.64 -1.12
C SER A 90 -17.13 -7.86 -1.27
N PHE A 91 -16.03 -8.43 -0.77
CA PHE A 91 -14.70 -7.83 -0.91
C PHE A 91 -14.33 -7.61 -2.38
N GLY A 92 -14.62 -8.61 -3.25
CA GLY A 92 -14.33 -8.52 -4.67
C GLY A 92 -15.17 -7.46 -5.39
N GLU A 93 -16.45 -7.33 -5.04
CA GLU A 93 -17.33 -6.29 -5.61
C GLU A 93 -16.86 -4.90 -5.24
N TRP A 94 -16.40 -4.69 -3.99
CA TRP A 94 -15.78 -3.42 -3.62
C TRP A 94 -14.56 -3.12 -4.50
N MET A 95 -13.65 -4.10 -4.68
CA MET A 95 -12.46 -3.93 -5.50
C MET A 95 -12.78 -3.66 -6.97
N LEU A 96 -13.87 -4.21 -7.51
CA LEU A 96 -14.28 -4.02 -8.89
C LEU A 96 -14.52 -2.54 -9.26
N PHE A 97 -15.01 -1.74 -8.34
CA PHE A 97 -15.14 -0.29 -8.55
C PHE A 97 -14.03 0.49 -7.87
N GLY A 98 -13.54 0.04 -6.71
CA GLY A 98 -12.53 0.74 -5.93
C GLY A 98 -11.19 0.81 -6.64
N VAL A 99 -10.72 -0.30 -7.22
CA VAL A 99 -9.41 -0.33 -7.91
C VAL A 99 -9.39 0.56 -9.15
N PRO A 100 -10.35 0.50 -10.09
CA PRO A 100 -10.42 1.44 -11.21
C PRO A 100 -10.47 2.90 -10.76
N TYR A 101 -11.22 3.20 -9.71
CA TYR A 101 -11.29 4.54 -9.15
C TYR A 101 -9.95 5.01 -8.58
N VAL A 102 -9.25 4.14 -7.85
CA VAL A 102 -7.88 4.38 -7.35
C VAL A 102 -6.93 4.67 -8.51
N LEU A 103 -6.96 3.89 -9.58
CA LEU A 103 -6.10 4.10 -10.75
C LEU A 103 -6.31 5.47 -11.40
N VAL A 104 -7.57 5.88 -11.57
CA VAL A 104 -7.89 7.20 -12.13
C VAL A 104 -7.38 8.33 -11.22
N LEU A 105 -7.63 8.24 -9.91
CA LEU A 105 -7.17 9.23 -8.95
C LEU A 105 -5.64 9.27 -8.85
N LEU A 106 -4.98 8.12 -8.93
CA LEU A 106 -3.53 8.03 -8.87
C LEU A 106 -2.87 8.72 -10.08
N VAL A 107 -3.38 8.45 -11.30
CA VAL A 107 -2.89 9.08 -12.53
C VAL A 107 -3.16 10.58 -12.50
N PHE A 108 -4.34 11.01 -12.06
CA PHE A 108 -4.67 12.41 -11.92
C PHE A 108 -3.75 13.13 -10.90
N SER A 109 -3.55 12.53 -9.73
CA SER A 109 -2.69 13.08 -8.69
C SER A 109 -1.22 13.11 -9.11
N TRP A 110 -0.74 12.08 -9.81
CA TRP A 110 0.58 12.07 -10.42
C TRP A 110 0.76 13.22 -11.41
N TRP A 111 -0.19 13.40 -12.34
CA TRP A 111 -0.18 14.50 -13.29
C TRP A 111 -0.17 15.86 -12.59
N LEU A 112 -1.03 16.02 -11.56
CA LEU A 112 -1.12 17.24 -10.78
C LEU A 112 0.18 17.56 -10.04
N LEU A 113 0.79 16.57 -9.37
CA LEU A 113 2.08 16.74 -8.68
C LEU A 113 3.19 17.12 -9.64
N CYS A 114 3.28 16.50 -10.81
CA CYS A 114 4.24 16.84 -11.84
C CYS A 114 4.05 18.28 -12.37
N ARG A 115 2.81 18.75 -12.40
CA ARG A 115 2.47 20.11 -12.86
C ARG A 115 2.78 21.19 -11.82
N LEU A 116 2.43 20.93 -10.55
CA LEU A 116 2.61 21.87 -9.45
C LEU A 116 4.07 21.93 -8.96
N PHE A 117 4.75 20.81 -9.00
CA PHE A 117 6.13 20.66 -8.50
C PHE A 117 7.02 20.06 -9.59
N PRO A 118 7.40 20.85 -10.62
CA PRO A 118 8.21 20.36 -11.72
C PRO A 118 9.58 19.87 -11.22
N ILE A 119 9.93 18.64 -11.61
CA ILE A 119 11.20 18.00 -11.26
C ILE A 119 12.23 18.43 -12.29
N LYS A 120 13.28 19.12 -11.86
CA LYS A 120 14.34 19.63 -12.75
C LYS A 120 15.48 18.62 -12.96
N ALA A 121 15.62 17.65 -12.05
CA ALA A 121 16.63 16.62 -12.17
C ALA A 121 16.43 15.79 -13.46
N PRO A 122 17.49 15.61 -14.30
CA PRO A 122 17.35 14.91 -15.59
C PRO A 122 17.14 13.42 -15.41
N THR A 123 17.73 12.83 -14.37
CA THR A 123 17.63 11.40 -14.03
C THR A 123 17.72 11.20 -12.53
N ILE A 124 17.01 10.19 -12.02
CA ILE A 124 17.13 9.74 -10.63
C ILE A 124 17.61 8.29 -10.66
N SER A 125 18.77 8.02 -10.08
CA SER A 125 19.25 6.66 -9.89
C SER A 125 18.68 6.13 -8.58
N LEU A 126 17.74 5.19 -8.68
CA LEU A 126 17.28 4.41 -7.53
C LEU A 126 18.25 3.25 -7.32
N ASP A 127 19.28 3.45 -6.52
CA ASP A 127 20.15 2.35 -6.07
C ASP A 127 19.47 1.62 -4.89
N ILE A 128 18.31 1.00 -5.17
CA ILE A 128 17.62 0.16 -4.20
C ILE A 128 18.36 -1.17 -4.14
N LYS A 129 19.33 -1.28 -3.24
CA LYS A 129 20.08 -2.52 -2.95
C LYS A 129 19.23 -3.55 -2.19
N SER A 130 17.92 -3.59 -2.41
CA SER A 130 17.06 -4.59 -1.80
C SER A 130 17.16 -5.90 -2.57
N ARG A 131 17.65 -6.95 -1.90
CA ARG A 131 17.59 -8.32 -2.42
C ARG A 131 16.30 -8.97 -1.93
N PHE A 132 15.65 -9.68 -2.84
CA PHE A 132 14.51 -10.51 -2.50
C PHE A 132 14.92 -11.53 -1.43
N LEU A 133 14.31 -11.49 -0.27
CA LEU A 133 14.63 -12.39 0.83
C LEU A 133 14.21 -13.82 0.45
N ARG A 134 15.18 -14.74 0.41
CA ARG A 134 14.97 -16.15 0.06
C ARG A 134 15.25 -17.04 1.28
N ASN A 135 14.57 -16.76 2.39
CA ASN A 135 14.59 -17.62 3.56
C ASN A 135 13.19 -18.20 3.82
N TRP A 136 13.11 -19.25 4.61
CA TRP A 136 11.85 -19.93 4.90
C TRP A 136 10.80 -18.97 5.50
N ARG A 137 11.21 -18.03 6.36
CA ARG A 137 10.34 -17.02 6.96
C ARG A 137 9.71 -16.12 5.90
N ALA A 138 10.49 -15.65 4.94
CA ALA A 138 10.00 -14.84 3.84
C ALA A 138 9.01 -15.62 2.96
N TYR A 139 9.28 -16.90 2.68
CA TYR A 139 8.34 -17.72 1.92
C TYR A 139 7.02 -17.93 2.65
N VAL A 140 7.03 -18.13 3.97
CA VAL A 140 5.79 -18.21 4.76
C VAL A 140 5.03 -16.89 4.69
N VAL A 141 5.71 -15.74 4.80
CA VAL A 141 5.07 -14.42 4.68
C VAL A 141 4.45 -14.23 3.29
N TYR A 142 5.19 -14.54 2.22
CA TYR A 142 4.67 -14.40 0.85
C TYR A 142 3.47 -15.32 0.59
N PHE A 143 3.58 -16.57 1.02
CA PHE A 143 2.48 -17.54 0.89
C PHE A 143 1.24 -17.09 1.67
N THR A 144 1.43 -16.69 2.92
CA THR A 144 0.33 -16.24 3.79
C THR A 144 -0.36 -15.00 3.22
N PHE A 145 0.42 -14.05 2.71
CA PHE A 145 -0.12 -12.85 2.08
C PHE A 145 -0.94 -13.21 0.83
N ALA A 146 -0.37 -14.03 -0.07
CA ALA A 146 -1.08 -14.47 -1.27
C ALA A 146 -2.36 -15.24 -0.93
N LEU A 147 -2.29 -16.17 0.03
CA LEU A 147 -3.44 -16.95 0.50
C LEU A 147 -4.54 -16.03 1.04
N THR A 148 -4.19 -15.06 1.88
CA THR A 148 -5.16 -14.12 2.47
C THR A 148 -5.86 -13.30 1.40
N VAL A 149 -5.12 -12.77 0.43
CA VAL A 149 -5.69 -11.99 -0.68
C VAL A 149 -6.62 -12.86 -1.52
N ILE A 150 -6.22 -14.10 -1.85
CA ILE A 150 -7.05 -15.04 -2.60
C ILE A 150 -8.34 -15.35 -1.83
N LEU A 151 -8.26 -15.62 -0.53
CA LEU A 151 -9.44 -15.88 0.29
C LEU A 151 -10.37 -14.66 0.33
N TRP A 152 -9.87 -13.44 0.42
CA TRP A 152 -10.72 -12.25 0.33
C TRP A 152 -11.41 -12.13 -1.03
N MET A 153 -10.70 -12.39 -2.13
CA MET A 153 -11.27 -12.36 -3.48
C MET A 153 -12.35 -13.44 -3.68
N LEU A 154 -12.17 -14.59 -3.06
CA LEU A 154 -13.09 -15.76 -3.16
C LEU A 154 -14.16 -15.75 -2.05
N GLY A 155 -14.33 -14.67 -1.31
CA GLY A 155 -15.28 -14.56 -0.20
C GLY A 155 -16.71 -14.98 -0.53
N SER A 156 -17.17 -14.68 -1.75
CA SER A 156 -18.48 -15.09 -2.26
C SER A 156 -18.61 -16.63 -2.46
N LEU A 157 -17.50 -17.36 -2.63
CA LEU A 157 -17.52 -18.82 -2.84
C LEU A 157 -17.53 -19.60 -1.52
N HIS A 158 -16.77 -19.14 -0.52
CA HIS A 158 -16.62 -19.87 0.77
C HIS A 158 -17.46 -19.28 1.91
N GLY A 159 -18.06 -18.09 1.72
CA GLY A 159 -18.95 -17.46 2.69
C GLY A 159 -18.28 -16.96 4.00
N MET A 160 -16.94 -17.02 4.11
CA MET A 160 -16.23 -16.52 5.29
C MET A 160 -16.24 -14.99 5.30
N ASN A 161 -16.49 -14.43 6.49
CA ASN A 161 -16.39 -12.99 6.70
C ASN A 161 -14.93 -12.50 6.52
N SER A 162 -14.75 -11.34 5.90
CA SER A 162 -13.44 -10.74 5.66
C SER A 162 -12.60 -10.56 6.94
N TYR A 163 -13.23 -10.32 8.08
CA TYR A 163 -12.55 -10.22 9.38
C TYR A 163 -11.99 -11.57 9.85
N VAL A 164 -12.70 -12.68 9.58
CA VAL A 164 -12.21 -14.04 9.90
C VAL A 164 -10.99 -14.34 9.03
N VAL A 165 -11.04 -14.01 7.75
CA VAL A 165 -9.89 -14.17 6.83
C VAL A 165 -8.68 -13.37 7.30
N ALA A 166 -8.89 -12.14 7.83
CA ALA A 166 -7.82 -11.30 8.39
C ALA A 166 -7.12 -11.92 9.61
N MET A 167 -7.76 -12.84 10.34
CA MET A 167 -7.15 -13.54 11.47
C MET A 167 -6.17 -14.64 11.03
N ILE A 168 -6.26 -15.14 9.80
CA ILE A 168 -5.40 -16.22 9.27
C ILE A 168 -3.91 -15.86 9.32
N PRO A 169 -3.46 -14.69 8.83
CA PRO A 169 -2.07 -14.28 8.95
C PRO A 169 -1.57 -14.25 10.40
N ILE A 170 -2.40 -13.76 11.31
CA ILE A 170 -2.06 -13.68 12.74
C ILE A 170 -1.81 -15.08 13.30
N ALA A 171 -2.72 -16.02 13.01
CA ALA A 171 -2.58 -17.41 13.44
C ALA A 171 -1.32 -18.06 12.84
N ILE A 172 -1.11 -17.95 11.52
CA ILE A 172 0.05 -18.55 10.85
C ILE A 172 1.36 -17.97 11.38
N PHE A 173 1.48 -16.64 11.52
CA PHE A 173 2.72 -16.00 11.98
C PHE A 173 3.01 -16.30 13.44
N SER A 174 1.99 -16.43 14.28
CA SER A 174 2.14 -16.82 15.68
C SER A 174 2.57 -18.28 15.79
N CYS A 175 1.93 -19.20 15.08
CA CYS A 175 2.25 -20.63 15.10
C CYS A 175 3.65 -20.94 14.52
N THR A 176 4.08 -20.16 13.51
CA THR A 176 5.40 -20.34 12.89
C THR A 176 6.52 -19.58 13.61
N GLY A 177 6.22 -18.83 14.68
CA GLY A 177 7.18 -18.03 15.42
C GLY A 177 7.82 -16.90 14.60
N ILE A 178 7.16 -16.48 13.51
CA ILE A 178 7.56 -15.29 12.73
C ILE A 178 7.29 -14.02 13.54
N VAL A 179 6.13 -13.96 14.19
CA VAL A 179 5.77 -12.93 15.17
C VAL A 179 5.98 -13.49 16.56
N THR A 180 6.77 -12.82 17.37
CA THR A 180 7.09 -13.22 18.74
C THR A 180 6.36 -12.34 19.76
N SER A 181 6.31 -12.78 21.03
CA SER A 181 5.75 -11.97 22.11
C SER A 181 6.49 -10.64 22.31
N ALA A 182 7.77 -10.57 21.92
CA ALA A 182 8.54 -9.33 21.95
C ALA A 182 8.04 -8.35 20.88
N ASP A 183 7.74 -8.84 19.68
CA ASP A 183 7.20 -8.02 18.58
C ASP A 183 5.82 -7.47 18.94
N LEU A 184 4.96 -8.28 19.59
CA LEU A 184 3.63 -7.85 20.04
C LEU A 184 3.68 -6.72 21.08
N LYS A 185 4.73 -6.67 21.90
CA LYS A 185 4.92 -5.59 22.89
C LYS A 185 5.35 -4.26 22.25
N THR A 186 5.84 -4.27 21.02
CA THR A 186 6.25 -3.06 20.29
C THR A 186 5.10 -2.43 19.50
N ILE A 187 3.96 -3.13 19.39
CA ILE A 187 2.78 -2.61 18.71
C ILE A 187 2.12 -1.55 19.61
N SER A 188 1.90 -0.36 19.07
CA SER A 188 1.03 0.64 19.71
C SER A 188 -0.42 0.16 19.59
N TRP A 189 -1.06 -0.06 20.73
CA TRP A 189 -2.44 -0.52 20.84
C TRP A 189 -3.45 0.63 21.05
N ASP A 190 -2.95 1.88 20.99
CA ASP A 190 -3.71 3.12 21.21
C ASP A 190 -4.43 3.59 19.94
#